data_6e0ac418445baf0a81d6fbdfe79d90da
#
_entry.id   6e0ac418445baf0a81d6fbdfe79d90da
#
_cell.length_a   1.000
_cell.length_b   1.000
_cell.length_c   1.000
_cell.angle_alpha   90.00
_cell.angle_beta   90.00
_cell.angle_gamma   90.00
#
_symmetry.space_group_name_H-M   'P 1'
#
loop_
_entity.id
_entity.type
_entity.pdbx_description
1 polymer ?
#
loop_
_entity_poly.entity_id
_entity_poly.type
_entity_poly.pdbx_seq_one_letter_code
_entity_poly.pdbx_strand_id
1 'polypeptide(L)'
;MVIKELKNAPTPLPEEDGTYKVFVDNGYAQNKIAYWAEVDGTKQLVNFLLPSRAQMGRVNVDVHGRASGVYTVNGSDYTVGEDVRDPETIRSKQYAHSEINCALVMHTLIAAGFSGLKIRLGTGLPFDHYFRNREVDKAFIKKITESLSSECISASGSEMPIIVSHRVYPESTAAAVAFSLDIDSGDFKTFENGLVVIDMGGGTTDITVINRDFTINID
;
A
#
# COMPACT_ATOMS: atom_id res chain seq x y z
N MET A 1 -10.26 -6.28 11.70
CA MET A 1 -9.34 -6.74 12.76
C MET A 1 -7.96 -6.18 12.48
N VAL A 2 -7.29 -5.54 13.45
CA VAL A 2 -5.90 -5.07 13.31
C VAL A 2 -4.98 -6.15 13.87
N ILE A 3 -4.12 -6.72 13.03
CA ILE A 3 -3.17 -7.75 13.43
C ILE A 3 -1.87 -7.06 13.83
N LYS A 4 -1.43 -7.27 15.07
CA LYS A 4 -0.22 -6.62 15.62
C LYS A 4 1.09 -7.40 15.32
N GLU A 5 1.00 -8.66 14.93
CA GLU A 5 2.19 -9.49 14.69
C GLU A 5 2.07 -10.28 13.38
N LEU A 6 3.04 -10.09 12.50
CA LEU A 6 3.12 -10.72 11.17
C LEU A 6 3.36 -12.23 11.15
N LYS A 7 3.82 -12.82 12.24
CA LYS A 7 4.16 -14.26 12.29
C LYS A 7 2.99 -15.19 11.98
N ASN A 8 1.76 -14.67 11.98
CA ASN A 8 0.53 -15.42 11.71
C ASN A 8 -0.44 -14.60 10.82
N ALA A 9 0.05 -13.97 9.77
CA ALA A 9 -0.83 -13.30 8.81
C ALA A 9 -1.86 -14.32 8.26
N PRO A 10 -3.17 -14.05 8.33
CA PRO A 10 -4.18 -14.96 7.82
C PRO A 10 -4.01 -15.17 6.31
N THR A 11 -4.30 -16.38 5.86
CA THR A 11 -4.19 -16.74 4.46
C THR A 11 -5.12 -15.90 3.60
N PRO A 12 -4.60 -15.19 2.57
CA PRO A 12 -5.42 -14.43 1.65
C PRO A 12 -6.48 -15.29 0.97
N LEU A 13 -7.68 -14.75 0.75
CA LEU A 13 -8.74 -15.39 -0.01
C LEU A 13 -8.71 -14.95 -1.47
N PRO A 14 -8.76 -15.90 -2.43
CA PRO A 14 -8.83 -15.59 -3.84
C PRO A 14 -10.22 -15.07 -4.24
N GLU A 15 -10.28 -14.30 -5.30
CA GLU A 15 -11.48 -14.02 -6.07
C GLU A 15 -11.85 -15.24 -6.95
N GLU A 16 -13.03 -15.22 -7.58
CA GLU A 16 -13.51 -16.33 -8.45
C GLU A 16 -12.56 -16.67 -9.61
N ASP A 17 -11.79 -15.69 -10.09
CA ASP A 17 -10.81 -15.88 -11.18
C ASP A 17 -9.42 -16.31 -10.70
N GLY A 18 -9.28 -16.64 -9.43
CA GLY A 18 -8.03 -17.05 -8.81
C GLY A 18 -7.03 -15.91 -8.56
N THR A 19 -7.41 -14.67 -8.78
CA THR A 19 -6.60 -13.50 -8.38
C THR A 19 -6.92 -13.08 -6.95
N TYR A 20 -6.04 -12.31 -6.34
CA TYR A 20 -6.19 -11.80 -4.98
C TYR A 20 -6.28 -10.29 -4.98
N LYS A 21 -7.29 -9.72 -4.33
CA LYS A 21 -7.39 -8.27 -4.12
C LYS A 21 -6.63 -7.86 -2.87
N VAL A 22 -5.74 -6.91 -3.02
CA VAL A 22 -4.95 -6.35 -1.91
C VAL A 22 -4.79 -4.86 -2.09
N PHE A 23 -4.88 -4.13 -1.00
CA PHE A 23 -4.62 -2.70 -0.94
C PHE A 23 -3.43 -2.41 -0.04
N VAL A 24 -2.50 -1.56 -0.51
CA VAL A 24 -1.36 -1.08 0.27
C VAL A 24 -1.37 0.45 0.27
N ASP A 25 -1.60 1.03 1.44
CA ASP A 25 -1.34 2.44 1.69
C ASP A 25 0.15 2.59 2.02
N ASN A 26 0.93 3.01 1.02
CA ASN A 26 2.39 3.11 1.07
C ASN A 26 2.85 4.45 1.65
N GLY A 27 2.47 4.72 2.90
CA GLY A 27 2.77 5.97 3.60
C GLY A 27 4.24 6.16 3.98
N TYR A 28 4.61 7.40 4.29
CA TYR A 28 5.99 7.75 4.69
C TYR A 28 6.45 7.17 6.02
N ALA A 29 5.54 6.87 6.93
CA ALA A 29 5.87 6.29 8.23
C ALA A 29 5.64 4.79 8.27
N GLN A 30 4.57 4.33 7.63
CA GLN A 30 4.11 2.95 7.67
C GLN A 30 3.43 2.57 6.36
N ASN A 31 3.68 1.35 5.90
CA ASN A 31 2.82 0.69 4.93
C ASN A 31 1.66 0.03 5.67
N LYS A 32 0.44 0.34 5.26
CA LYS A 32 -0.78 -0.30 5.77
C LYS A 32 -1.29 -1.23 4.68
N ILE A 33 -1.54 -2.48 4.99
CA ILE A 33 -2.07 -3.45 4.04
C ILE A 33 -3.46 -3.91 4.47
N ALA A 34 -4.36 -4.08 3.51
CA ALA A 34 -5.69 -4.62 3.73
C ALA A 34 -6.05 -5.63 2.64
N TYR A 35 -6.64 -6.76 3.04
CA TYR A 35 -7.09 -7.81 2.14
C TYR A 35 -8.14 -8.71 2.81
N TRP A 36 -8.86 -9.47 2.01
CA TRP A 36 -9.79 -10.47 2.51
C TRP A 36 -9.05 -11.77 2.85
N ALA A 37 -9.33 -12.32 4.03
CA ALA A 37 -8.77 -13.56 4.51
C ALA A 37 -9.84 -14.42 5.20
N GLU A 38 -9.56 -15.71 5.34
CA GLU A 38 -10.33 -16.57 6.21
C GLU A 38 -9.76 -16.52 7.63
N VAL A 39 -10.62 -16.17 8.59
CA VAL A 39 -10.28 -16.13 10.01
C VAL A 39 -11.39 -16.86 10.75
N ASP A 40 -11.02 -17.91 11.46
CA ASP A 40 -11.98 -18.75 12.22
C ASP A 40 -13.16 -19.24 11.37
N GLY A 41 -12.90 -19.64 10.12
CA GLY A 41 -13.90 -20.13 9.18
C GLY A 41 -14.82 -19.05 8.59
N THR A 42 -14.51 -17.78 8.79
CA THR A 42 -15.28 -16.65 8.26
C THR A 42 -14.42 -15.74 7.39
N LYS A 43 -15.02 -15.22 6.31
CA LYS A 43 -14.37 -14.20 5.47
C LYS A 43 -14.34 -12.86 6.22
N GLN A 44 -13.15 -12.36 6.48
CA GLN A 44 -12.91 -11.09 7.18
C GLN A 44 -11.96 -10.20 6.41
N LEU A 45 -12.21 -8.88 6.46
CA LEU A 45 -11.23 -7.90 6.03
C LEU A 45 -10.17 -7.74 7.12
N VAL A 46 -8.95 -8.14 6.81
CA VAL A 46 -7.81 -8.01 7.73
C VAL A 46 -6.90 -6.88 7.29
N ASN A 47 -6.28 -6.23 8.26
CA ASN A 47 -5.29 -5.19 8.01
C ASN A 47 -4.19 -5.25 9.05
N PHE A 48 -2.99 -4.83 8.66
CA PHE A 48 -1.85 -4.64 9.55
C PHE A 48 -0.89 -3.58 9.00
N LEU A 49 0.08 -3.24 9.81
CA LEU A 49 1.00 -2.14 9.59
C LEU A 49 2.44 -2.66 9.61
N LEU A 50 3.26 -2.14 8.68
CA LEU A 50 4.71 -2.31 8.71
C LEU A 50 5.38 -0.93 8.67
N PRO A 51 6.47 -0.72 9.40
CA PRO A 51 7.22 0.53 9.30
C PRO A 51 7.77 0.71 7.88
N SER A 52 7.67 1.92 7.34
CA SER A 52 8.31 2.29 6.07
C SER A 52 9.79 2.60 6.31
N ARG A 53 10.56 1.57 6.69
CA ARG A 53 12.00 1.68 6.95
C ARG A 53 12.77 0.89 5.92
N ALA A 54 13.56 1.57 5.12
CA ALA A 54 14.43 0.96 4.13
C ALA A 54 15.73 1.73 4.03
N GLN A 55 16.79 1.04 3.65
CA GLN A 55 18.13 1.58 3.43
C GLN A 55 18.72 0.98 2.16
N MET A 56 19.41 1.80 1.39
CA MET A 56 20.15 1.32 0.23
C MET A 56 21.27 0.34 0.67
N GLY A 57 21.46 -0.71 -0.11
CA GLY A 57 22.47 -1.74 0.12
C GLY A 57 21.96 -2.93 0.94
N ARG A 58 22.85 -3.93 1.08
CA ARG A 58 22.63 -5.16 1.85
C ARG A 58 23.21 -4.99 3.24
N VAL A 59 22.42 -4.51 4.19
CA VAL A 59 22.88 -4.20 5.54
C VAL A 59 22.47 -5.23 6.60
N ASN A 60 21.48 -6.08 6.30
CA ASN A 60 21.03 -7.15 7.19
C ASN A 60 21.36 -8.52 6.63
N VAL A 61 22.28 -9.20 7.29
CA VAL A 61 22.59 -10.61 7.05
C VAL A 61 22.57 -11.35 8.38
N ASP A 62 21.99 -12.56 8.39
CA ASP A 62 22.04 -13.43 9.56
C ASP A 62 23.45 -14.01 9.77
N VAL A 63 23.63 -14.76 10.86
CA VAL A 63 24.91 -15.40 11.21
C VAL A 63 25.36 -16.45 10.17
N HIS A 64 24.51 -16.83 9.23
CA HIS A 64 24.81 -17.74 8.13
C HIS A 64 25.00 -16.99 6.79
N GLY A 65 25.04 -15.66 6.82
CA GLY A 65 25.18 -14.81 5.63
C GLY A 65 23.92 -14.71 4.76
N ARG A 66 22.75 -15.11 5.26
CA ARG A 66 21.49 -15.00 4.54
C ARG A 66 20.94 -13.59 4.70
N ALA A 67 20.62 -12.96 3.57
CA ALA A 67 20.00 -11.66 3.56
C ALA A 67 18.52 -11.77 4.02
N SER A 68 18.12 -10.97 4.99
CA SER A 68 16.74 -10.86 5.46
C SER A 68 16.19 -9.48 5.10
N GLY A 69 15.02 -9.45 4.46
CA GLY A 69 14.40 -8.20 4.02
C GLY A 69 15.16 -7.45 2.93
N VAL A 70 16.02 -8.12 2.18
CA VAL A 70 16.79 -7.51 1.09
C VAL A 70 16.12 -7.78 -0.26
N TYR A 71 15.92 -6.71 -1.01
CA TYR A 71 15.31 -6.70 -2.34
C TYR A 71 16.24 -6.01 -3.33
N THR A 72 16.42 -6.60 -4.50
CA THR A 72 17.10 -5.97 -5.63
C THR A 72 16.03 -5.44 -6.58
N VAL A 73 15.97 -4.13 -6.76
CA VAL A 73 15.04 -3.45 -7.66
C VAL A 73 15.85 -2.77 -8.77
N ASN A 74 15.62 -3.12 -10.04
CA ASN A 74 16.35 -2.61 -11.20
C ASN A 74 17.90 -2.65 -11.03
N GLY A 75 18.41 -3.67 -10.33
CA GLY A 75 19.85 -3.83 -10.07
C GLY A 75 20.37 -3.11 -8.83
N SER A 76 19.56 -2.33 -8.12
CA SER A 76 19.94 -1.68 -6.85
C SER A 76 19.40 -2.47 -5.66
N ASP A 77 20.23 -2.68 -4.65
CA ASP A 77 19.85 -3.41 -3.44
C ASP A 77 19.26 -2.46 -2.38
N TYR A 78 18.19 -2.91 -1.74
CA TYR A 78 17.52 -2.23 -0.63
C TYR A 78 17.26 -3.21 0.51
N THR A 79 17.63 -2.85 1.72
CA THR A 79 17.26 -3.58 2.92
C THR A 79 16.02 -2.91 3.53
N VAL A 80 14.99 -3.70 3.79
CA VAL A 80 13.69 -3.28 4.33
C VAL A 80 13.40 -4.03 5.62
N GLY A 81 12.87 -3.36 6.62
CA GLY A 81 12.42 -3.98 7.87
C GLY A 81 12.57 -3.09 9.09
N GLU A 82 12.03 -3.56 10.20
CA GLU A 82 12.06 -2.85 11.50
C GLU A 82 13.50 -2.63 12.01
N ASP A 83 14.40 -3.57 11.72
CA ASP A 83 15.78 -3.56 12.17
C ASP A 83 16.71 -2.63 11.38
N VAL A 84 16.20 -1.98 10.32
CA VAL A 84 16.99 -0.99 9.57
C VAL A 84 17.34 0.17 10.49
N ARG A 85 18.65 0.38 10.73
CA ARG A 85 19.14 1.36 11.73
C ARG A 85 19.17 2.77 11.22
N ASP A 86 19.53 2.94 9.95
CA ASP A 86 19.70 4.25 9.29
C ASP A 86 18.82 4.33 8.04
N PRO A 87 17.48 4.47 8.21
CA PRO A 87 16.54 4.47 7.10
C PRO A 87 16.69 5.73 6.25
N GLU A 88 16.56 5.57 4.95
CA GLU A 88 16.50 6.67 3.99
C GLU A 88 15.36 7.63 4.30
N THR A 89 15.58 8.91 4.00
CA THR A 89 14.53 9.93 4.07
C THR A 89 13.65 9.84 2.83
N ILE A 90 12.44 9.29 3.00
CA ILE A 90 11.50 9.03 1.90
C ILE A 90 10.41 10.10 1.73
N ARG A 91 10.42 11.16 2.55
CA ARG A 91 9.38 12.22 2.54
C ARG A 91 9.51 13.13 1.31
N SER A 92 9.09 12.63 0.16
CA SER A 92 9.06 13.42 -1.07
C SER A 92 8.01 12.87 -2.04
N LYS A 93 7.52 13.72 -2.96
CA LYS A 93 6.59 13.29 -4.02
C LYS A 93 7.20 12.16 -4.88
N GLN A 94 8.51 12.17 -5.08
CA GLN A 94 9.24 11.17 -5.87
C GLN A 94 9.21 9.79 -5.23
N TYR A 95 9.01 9.70 -3.91
CA TYR A 95 8.91 8.43 -3.21
C TYR A 95 7.88 7.49 -3.84
N ALA A 96 6.70 7.98 -4.20
CA ALA A 96 5.60 7.16 -4.72
C ALA A 96 5.97 6.32 -5.95
N HIS A 97 6.99 6.73 -6.73
CA HIS A 97 7.49 5.98 -7.90
C HIS A 97 8.98 5.62 -7.79
N SER A 98 9.53 5.58 -6.58
CA SER A 98 10.93 5.22 -6.34
C SER A 98 11.13 3.72 -6.19
N GLU A 99 12.36 3.25 -6.40
CA GLU A 99 12.75 1.85 -6.18
C GLU A 99 12.60 1.44 -4.72
N ILE A 100 12.86 2.37 -3.80
CA ILE A 100 12.67 2.14 -2.36
C ILE A 100 11.20 1.91 -2.00
N ASN A 101 10.25 2.62 -2.64
CA ASN A 101 8.83 2.36 -2.50
C ASN A 101 8.47 0.98 -3.05
N CYS A 102 9.01 0.60 -4.20
CA CYS A 102 8.83 -0.74 -4.76
C CYS A 102 9.28 -1.82 -3.76
N ALA A 103 10.50 -1.70 -3.22
CA ALA A 103 11.03 -2.65 -2.23
C ALA A 103 10.15 -2.75 -0.98
N LEU A 104 9.67 -1.60 -0.45
CA LEU A 104 8.78 -1.53 0.71
C LEU A 104 7.41 -2.18 0.46
N VAL A 105 6.79 -1.90 -0.69
CA VAL A 105 5.50 -2.49 -1.07
C VAL A 105 5.64 -4.00 -1.27
N MET A 106 6.68 -4.45 -1.97
CA MET A 106 6.93 -5.88 -2.20
C MET A 106 7.21 -6.62 -0.88
N HIS A 107 7.99 -6.03 0.03
CA HIS A 107 8.20 -6.56 1.37
C HIS A 107 6.88 -6.73 2.12
N THR A 108 6.02 -5.71 2.09
CA THR A 108 4.71 -5.72 2.73
C THR A 108 3.81 -6.83 2.18
N LEU A 109 3.79 -7.01 0.86
CA LEU A 109 3.02 -8.06 0.20
C LEU A 109 3.53 -9.46 0.55
N ILE A 110 4.85 -9.69 0.53
CA ILE A 110 5.45 -10.99 0.90
C ILE A 110 5.16 -11.31 2.36
N ALA A 111 5.32 -10.33 3.26
CA ALA A 111 5.04 -10.49 4.68
C ALA A 111 3.56 -10.82 4.95
N ALA A 112 2.65 -10.38 4.08
CA ALA A 112 1.22 -10.68 4.14
C ALA A 112 0.83 -12.02 3.49
N GLY A 113 1.79 -12.79 2.96
CA GLY A 113 1.52 -14.09 2.37
C GLY A 113 1.18 -14.09 0.89
N PHE A 114 1.48 -13.01 0.15
CA PHE A 114 1.22 -12.91 -1.30
C PHE A 114 2.38 -13.41 -2.18
N SER A 115 3.39 -14.07 -1.62
CA SER A 115 4.50 -14.64 -2.37
C SER A 115 4.02 -15.55 -3.50
N GLY A 116 4.42 -15.28 -4.75
CA GLY A 116 4.05 -16.04 -5.95
C GLY A 116 2.59 -15.90 -6.41
N LEU A 117 1.75 -15.16 -5.69
CA LEU A 117 0.33 -15.03 -6.01
C LEU A 117 0.06 -13.95 -7.05
N LYS A 118 -0.97 -14.17 -7.88
CA LYS A 118 -1.48 -13.18 -8.85
C LYS A 118 -2.39 -12.18 -8.16
N ILE A 119 -1.96 -10.93 -8.06
CA ILE A 119 -2.65 -9.90 -7.29
C ILE A 119 -3.22 -8.77 -8.17
N ARG A 120 -4.36 -8.24 -7.73
CA ARG A 120 -4.90 -6.95 -8.15
C ARG A 120 -4.56 -5.95 -7.04
N LEU A 121 -3.56 -5.12 -7.29
CA LEU A 121 -3.03 -4.17 -6.32
C LEU A 121 -3.78 -2.85 -6.38
N GLY A 122 -4.21 -2.34 -5.21
CA GLY A 122 -4.58 -0.95 -5.01
C GLY A 122 -3.51 -0.26 -4.18
N THR A 123 -3.16 0.98 -4.51
CA THR A 123 -2.28 1.82 -3.66
C THR A 123 -2.90 3.18 -3.40
N GLY A 124 -2.47 3.82 -2.30
CA GLY A 124 -2.84 5.19 -1.96
C GLY A 124 -1.93 6.22 -2.62
N LEU A 125 -2.43 7.44 -2.74
CA LEU A 125 -1.66 8.62 -3.10
C LEU A 125 -2.29 9.84 -2.42
N PRO A 126 -1.51 10.71 -1.77
CA PRO A 126 -2.00 11.96 -1.23
C PRO A 126 -2.80 12.76 -2.26
N PHE A 127 -3.84 13.44 -1.81
CA PHE A 127 -4.79 14.14 -2.68
C PHE A 127 -4.08 15.11 -3.65
N ASP A 128 -3.18 15.95 -3.14
CA ASP A 128 -2.40 16.92 -3.92
C ASP A 128 -1.44 16.28 -4.93
N HIS A 129 -1.11 15.02 -4.75
CA HIS A 129 -0.28 14.28 -5.69
C HIS A 129 -1.12 13.58 -6.75
N TYR A 130 -2.37 13.21 -6.41
CA TYR A 130 -3.29 12.54 -7.32
C TYR A 130 -3.90 13.52 -8.33
N PHE A 131 -4.19 14.75 -7.88
CA PHE A 131 -4.72 15.81 -8.72
C PHE A 131 -3.64 16.85 -9.05
N ARG A 132 -3.68 17.35 -10.28
CA ARG A 132 -2.84 18.45 -10.76
C ARG A 132 -3.68 19.35 -11.67
N ASN A 133 -3.69 20.65 -11.39
CA ASN A 133 -4.51 21.62 -12.15
C ASN A 133 -5.98 21.21 -12.24
N ARG A 134 -6.56 20.72 -11.14
CA ARG A 134 -7.95 20.24 -11.03
C ARG A 134 -8.29 19.03 -11.89
N GLU A 135 -7.29 18.28 -12.37
CA GLU A 135 -7.46 17.06 -13.13
C GLU A 135 -6.60 15.94 -12.53
N VAL A 136 -7.01 14.70 -12.78
CA VAL A 136 -6.21 13.53 -12.36
C VAL A 136 -4.86 13.55 -13.09
N ASP A 137 -3.75 13.53 -12.33
CA ASP A 137 -2.39 13.45 -12.90
C ASP A 137 -2.09 12.04 -13.43
N LYS A 138 -2.69 11.72 -14.59
CA LYS A 138 -2.53 10.42 -15.25
C LYS A 138 -1.07 10.09 -15.56
N ALA A 139 -0.24 11.10 -15.84
CA ALA A 139 1.17 10.89 -16.14
C ALA A 139 1.94 10.46 -14.89
N PHE A 140 1.62 11.05 -13.74
CA PHE A 140 2.23 10.67 -12.47
C PHE A 140 1.75 9.28 -12.01
N ILE A 141 0.45 9.00 -12.10
CA ILE A 141 -0.13 7.67 -11.80
C ILE A 141 0.53 6.59 -12.67
N LYS A 142 0.75 6.87 -13.96
CA LYS A 142 1.44 5.94 -14.86
C LYS A 142 2.85 5.60 -14.37
N LYS A 143 3.63 6.61 -13.92
CA LYS A 143 4.98 6.38 -13.35
C LYS A 143 4.92 5.48 -12.11
N ILE A 144 3.92 5.64 -11.25
CA ILE A 144 3.74 4.80 -10.06
C ILE A 144 3.44 3.35 -10.46
N THR A 145 2.53 3.15 -11.41
CA THR A 145 2.18 1.79 -11.87
C THR A 145 3.35 1.10 -12.55
N GLU A 146 4.14 1.81 -13.35
CA GLU A 146 5.35 1.30 -13.98
C GLU A 146 6.43 0.97 -12.95
N SER A 147 6.65 1.82 -11.94
CA SER A 147 7.65 1.59 -10.89
C SER A 147 7.34 0.34 -10.06
N LEU A 148 6.08 0.11 -9.69
CA LEU A 148 5.69 -1.10 -8.94
C LEU A 148 5.66 -2.37 -9.79
N SER A 149 5.75 -2.25 -11.11
CA SER A 149 5.92 -3.36 -12.05
C SER A 149 7.37 -3.57 -12.47
N SER A 150 8.32 -2.86 -11.86
CA SER A 150 9.75 -3.01 -12.10
C SER A 150 10.26 -4.39 -11.69
N GLU A 151 11.39 -4.79 -12.27
CA GLU A 151 12.07 -6.00 -11.85
C GLU A 151 12.45 -5.90 -10.36
N CYS A 152 11.95 -6.84 -9.58
CA CYS A 152 12.23 -6.94 -8.15
C CYS A 152 12.53 -8.39 -7.79
N ILE A 153 13.61 -8.62 -7.06
CA ILE A 153 14.07 -9.95 -6.65
C ILE A 153 14.30 -9.94 -5.13
N SER A 154 13.76 -10.93 -4.44
CA SER A 154 14.05 -11.14 -3.02
C SER A 154 15.34 -11.91 -2.83
N ALA A 155 16.28 -11.40 -2.07
CA ALA A 155 17.54 -12.09 -1.75
C ALA A 155 17.32 -13.32 -0.84
N SER A 156 16.17 -13.44 -0.17
CA SER A 156 15.78 -14.64 0.57
C SER A 156 15.28 -15.78 -0.33
N GLY A 157 15.10 -15.54 -1.64
CA GLY A 157 14.56 -16.51 -2.59
C GLY A 157 13.03 -16.61 -2.57
N SER A 158 12.33 -15.73 -1.86
CA SER A 158 10.87 -15.67 -1.92
C SER A 158 10.41 -15.28 -3.32
N GLU A 159 9.42 -15.97 -3.86
CA GLU A 159 8.79 -15.60 -5.13
C GLU A 159 8.08 -14.25 -4.99
N MET A 160 8.25 -13.39 -5.99
CA MET A 160 7.62 -12.08 -5.98
C MET A 160 6.13 -12.19 -6.32
N PRO A 161 5.25 -11.36 -5.71
CA PRO A 161 3.87 -11.24 -6.14
C PRO A 161 3.76 -10.83 -7.60
N ILE A 162 2.80 -11.41 -8.34
CA ILE A 162 2.56 -11.09 -9.75
C ILE A 162 1.44 -10.07 -9.85
N ILE A 163 1.76 -8.82 -10.11
CA ILE A 163 0.77 -7.75 -10.25
C ILE A 163 0.08 -7.86 -11.61
N VAL A 164 -1.16 -8.39 -11.64
CA VAL A 164 -1.95 -8.50 -12.87
C VAL A 164 -2.71 -7.22 -13.21
N SER A 165 -3.00 -6.39 -12.22
CA SER A 165 -3.52 -5.04 -12.40
C SER A 165 -3.14 -4.16 -11.21
N HIS A 166 -2.95 -2.87 -11.47
CA HIS A 166 -2.66 -1.89 -10.42
C HIS A 166 -3.55 -0.66 -10.61
N ARG A 167 -4.15 -0.20 -9.52
CA ARG A 167 -4.93 1.04 -9.46
C ARG A 167 -4.43 1.91 -8.32
N VAL A 168 -4.31 3.20 -8.58
CA VAL A 168 -3.96 4.21 -7.58
C VAL A 168 -5.21 4.99 -7.21
N TYR A 169 -5.41 5.24 -5.92
CA TYR A 169 -6.57 5.94 -5.36
C TYR A 169 -6.12 7.15 -4.53
N PRO A 170 -6.88 8.24 -4.52
CA PRO A 170 -6.64 9.35 -3.58
C PRO A 170 -7.04 8.90 -2.16
N GLU A 171 -6.09 8.98 -1.22
CA GLU A 171 -6.20 8.42 0.14
C GLU A 171 -7.40 8.95 0.92
N SER A 172 -7.54 10.27 1.02
CA SER A 172 -8.63 10.91 1.76
C SER A 172 -10.01 10.64 1.15
N THR A 173 -10.10 10.49 -0.19
CA THR A 173 -11.34 10.09 -0.86
C THR A 173 -11.70 8.64 -0.55
N ALA A 174 -10.71 7.75 -0.54
CA ALA A 174 -10.94 6.35 -0.16
C ALA A 174 -11.43 6.23 1.30
N ALA A 175 -10.89 7.04 2.21
CA ALA A 175 -11.33 7.11 3.60
C ALA A 175 -12.78 7.61 3.71
N ALA A 176 -13.17 8.62 2.92
CA ALA A 176 -14.55 9.12 2.89
C ALA A 176 -15.54 8.07 2.38
N VAL A 177 -15.19 7.36 1.31
CA VAL A 177 -16.00 6.26 0.77
C VAL A 177 -16.15 5.16 1.82
N ALA A 178 -15.07 4.74 2.47
CA ALA A 178 -15.10 3.72 3.52
C ALA A 178 -15.97 4.13 4.73
N PHE A 179 -15.92 5.40 5.12
CA PHE A 179 -16.75 5.93 6.22
C PHE A 179 -18.24 6.00 5.84
N SER A 180 -18.53 6.29 4.58
CA SER A 180 -19.89 6.47 4.08
C SER A 180 -20.57 5.14 3.74
N LEU A 181 -19.80 4.10 3.39
CA LEU A 181 -20.35 2.81 2.97
C LEU A 181 -20.77 1.98 4.19
N ASP A 182 -22.02 1.55 4.18
CA ASP A 182 -22.49 0.47 5.04
C ASP A 182 -22.15 -0.87 4.37
N ILE A 183 -21.25 -1.63 4.99
CA ILE A 183 -20.69 -2.87 4.39
C ILE A 183 -21.76 -3.98 4.31
N ASP A 184 -22.72 -3.98 5.23
CA ASP A 184 -23.74 -5.03 5.31
C ASP A 184 -24.86 -4.82 4.30
N SER A 185 -25.31 -3.58 4.12
CA SER A 185 -26.38 -3.25 3.16
C SER A 185 -25.85 -2.87 1.77
N GLY A 186 -24.59 -2.42 1.68
CA GLY A 186 -24.01 -1.85 0.46
C GLY A 186 -24.46 -0.41 0.18
N ASP A 187 -25.23 0.20 1.09
CA ASP A 187 -25.75 1.55 0.92
C ASP A 187 -24.75 2.61 1.37
N PHE A 188 -24.87 3.81 0.81
CA PHE A 188 -24.08 4.96 1.25
C PHE A 188 -24.89 5.86 2.18
N LYS A 189 -24.27 6.23 3.31
CA LYS A 189 -24.79 7.28 4.20
C LYS A 189 -24.75 8.62 3.47
N THR A 190 -25.84 9.38 3.56
CA THR A 190 -25.93 10.75 3.04
C THR A 190 -25.59 11.75 4.14
N PHE A 191 -24.86 12.81 3.79
CA PHE A 191 -24.51 13.91 4.68
C PHE A 191 -25.12 15.20 4.15
N GLU A 192 -26.04 15.82 4.90
CA GLU A 192 -26.76 17.03 4.44
C GLU A 192 -25.84 18.18 4.06
N ASN A 193 -24.72 18.32 4.78
CA ASN A 193 -23.75 19.41 4.58
C ASN A 193 -22.43 18.91 3.95
N GLY A 194 -22.42 17.70 3.39
CA GLY A 194 -21.21 17.06 2.90
C GLY A 194 -20.34 16.50 4.03
N LEU A 195 -19.09 16.15 3.70
CA LEU A 195 -18.13 15.51 4.58
C LEU A 195 -16.76 16.15 4.41
N VAL A 196 -16.07 16.42 5.51
CA VAL A 196 -14.66 16.82 5.50
C VAL A 196 -13.84 15.67 6.07
N VAL A 197 -12.85 15.21 5.31
CA VAL A 197 -11.87 14.23 5.76
C VAL A 197 -10.56 14.96 6.01
N ILE A 198 -10.01 14.77 7.21
CA ILE A 198 -8.69 15.25 7.59
C ILE A 198 -7.83 14.01 7.84
N ASP A 199 -6.92 13.73 6.92
CA ASP A 199 -5.99 12.60 7.02
C ASP A 199 -4.65 13.13 7.53
N MET A 200 -4.29 12.73 8.75
CA MET A 200 -3.02 13.10 9.39
C MET A 200 -2.04 11.95 9.27
N GLY A 201 -1.26 11.96 8.21
CA GLY A 201 -0.23 10.95 7.93
C GLY A 201 1.10 11.20 8.64
N GLY A 202 2.08 10.32 8.39
CA GLY A 202 3.43 10.42 8.96
C GLY A 202 4.29 11.55 8.37
N GLY A 203 3.87 12.18 7.30
CA GLY A 203 4.62 13.24 6.59
C GLY A 203 3.77 14.34 5.97
N THR A 204 2.46 14.09 5.81
CA THR A 204 1.49 15.02 5.22
C THR A 204 0.23 15.09 6.08
N THR A 205 -0.52 16.16 5.91
CA THR A 205 -1.90 16.26 6.36
C THR A 205 -2.74 16.64 5.15
N ASP A 206 -3.63 15.74 4.75
CA ASP A 206 -4.50 15.94 3.60
C ASP A 206 -5.91 16.28 4.06
N ILE A 207 -6.51 17.32 3.45
CA ILE A 207 -7.88 17.74 3.73
C ILE A 207 -8.68 17.62 2.45
N THR A 208 -9.72 16.82 2.49
CA THR A 208 -10.65 16.65 1.35
C THR A 208 -12.06 17.04 1.76
N VAL A 209 -12.67 17.92 0.98
CA VAL A 209 -14.07 18.30 1.12
C VAL A 209 -14.89 17.57 0.08
N ILE A 210 -15.88 16.82 0.56
CA ILE A 210 -16.81 16.06 -0.27
C ILE A 210 -18.20 16.69 -0.10
N ASN A 211 -18.76 17.10 -1.22
CA ASN A 211 -20.09 17.71 -1.25
C ASN A 211 -21.17 16.67 -0.98
N ARG A 212 -22.42 17.15 -0.74
CA ARG A 212 -23.61 16.30 -0.50
C ARG A 212 -23.86 15.28 -1.61
N ASP A 213 -23.57 15.62 -2.84
CA ASP A 213 -23.70 14.76 -4.04
C ASP A 213 -22.50 13.85 -4.29
N PHE A 214 -21.61 13.69 -3.31
CA PHE A 214 -20.35 12.95 -3.40
C PHE A 214 -19.35 13.49 -4.44
N THR A 215 -19.55 14.69 -4.95
CA THR A 215 -18.50 15.37 -5.71
C THR A 215 -17.39 15.88 -4.78
N ILE A 216 -16.16 15.85 -5.26
CA ILE A 216 -15.00 16.30 -4.50
C ILE A 216 -14.70 17.74 -4.88
N ASN A 217 -14.48 18.60 -3.88
CA ASN A 217 -13.93 19.92 -4.11
C ASN A 217 -12.43 19.80 -4.39
N ILE A 218 -12.00 20.22 -5.58
CA ILE A 218 -10.60 20.14 -6.06
C ILE A 218 -9.93 21.54 -6.02
N ASP A 219 -10.58 22.52 -5.37
CA ASP A 219 -10.05 23.88 -5.22
C ASP A 219 -9.06 24.01 -4.07
#